data_3ddd1bb58dc9b5dbfbf8a65835d063f6
#
_entry.id   3ddd1bb58dc9b5dbfbf8a65835d063f6
#
_cell.length_a   1.000
_cell.length_b   1.000
_cell.length_c   1.000
_cell.angle_alpha   90.00
_cell.angle_beta   90.00
_cell.angle_gamma   90.00
#
_symmetry.space_group_name_H-M   'P 1'
#
loop_
_entity.id
_entity.type
_entity.pdbx_description
1 polymer ?
#
loop_
_entity_poly.entity_id
_entity_poly.type
_entity_poly.pdbx_seq_one_letter_code
_entity_poly.pdbx_strand_id
1 'polypeptide(L)'
;MPGLLPHVDPDGLLEFSVVYTDRALNHMSRSFQGVMTDISSILKEVYHAHSAVLVPGSGTYGLESVARQFAAGKHVMVIRNGWFSYRWTQIFDMGSIPATHTVLKARKTAPGAQTPWAPAPIAEVQAAIAKEKPALVFAPHVETSAGIILPNDYLRAVADAVRAVGGLFVLDCIASGAMWVDMQATGVDVLISAPQKGWSSSPCCAMVMLSERARAAIDGTTSSSFSCDLKKWLQIMETYEKGGHAYHATLPTDALTRLRDVMKETQAYGFAKVKAEQELLGKKVRALFEGRGLPSVAAVGFKAPGVVVSYTTDSDIQSGKKFLDQGLQTAAGVPLQCDEGPDFKTFRVGLFGLEKWHQSDRTVGQLASALDRIGLVAPSASTAPVAESVAG
;
A
#
# COMPACT_ATOMS: atom_id res chain seq x y z
N MET A 1 -22.39 -14.80 33.65
CA MET A 1 -22.04 -13.43 33.23
C MET A 1 -20.64 -13.48 32.64
N PRO A 2 -20.40 -12.80 31.50
CA PRO A 2 -19.03 -12.63 31.05
C PRO A 2 -18.30 -11.86 32.17
N GLY A 3 -17.29 -12.46 32.76
CA GLY A 3 -16.50 -11.83 33.82
C GLY A 3 -15.75 -10.59 33.30
N LEU A 4 -15.32 -9.76 34.21
CA LEU A 4 -14.32 -8.74 33.96
C LEU A 4 -13.09 -9.40 33.36
N LEU A 5 -12.50 -8.79 32.33
CA LEU A 5 -11.20 -9.23 31.82
C LEU A 5 -10.14 -8.80 32.84
N PRO A 6 -9.42 -9.75 33.50
CA PRO A 6 -8.38 -9.39 34.43
C PRO A 6 -7.25 -8.67 33.69
N HIS A 7 -6.68 -7.67 34.33
CA HIS A 7 -5.51 -6.95 33.81
C HIS A 7 -5.68 -6.20 32.49
N VAL A 8 -6.89 -5.70 32.19
CA VAL A 8 -7.09 -4.81 31.02
C VAL A 8 -6.22 -3.57 31.13
N ASP A 9 -6.17 -2.94 32.31
CA ASP A 9 -5.20 -1.90 32.59
C ASP A 9 -4.04 -2.50 33.38
N PRO A 10 -2.79 -2.51 32.85
CA PRO A 10 -1.65 -3.08 33.53
C PRO A 10 -1.22 -2.32 34.79
N ASP A 11 -1.63 -1.05 34.96
CA ASP A 11 -1.42 -0.27 36.19
C ASP A 11 -2.51 -0.55 37.24
N GLY A 12 -3.48 -1.42 36.92
CA GLY A 12 -4.55 -1.84 37.85
C GLY A 12 -5.64 -0.80 38.06
N LEU A 13 -5.75 0.20 37.20
CA LEU A 13 -6.81 1.19 37.28
C LEU A 13 -8.17 0.59 36.88
N LEU A 14 -9.19 0.89 37.65
CA LEU A 14 -10.57 0.54 37.34
C LEU A 14 -11.14 1.54 36.35
N GLU A 15 -11.87 1.04 35.34
CA GLU A 15 -12.42 1.86 34.30
C GLU A 15 -13.76 2.50 34.70
N PHE A 16 -13.74 3.80 34.89
CA PHE A 16 -14.93 4.63 35.18
C PHE A 16 -14.98 5.88 34.28
N SER A 17 -14.21 5.90 33.19
CA SER A 17 -14.32 7.00 32.22
C SER A 17 -15.63 6.87 31.44
N VAL A 18 -16.01 7.96 30.76
CA VAL A 18 -17.20 7.99 29.89
C VAL A 18 -16.91 7.51 28.47
N VAL A 19 -15.68 7.06 28.18
CA VAL A 19 -15.22 6.76 26.81
C VAL A 19 -15.07 5.26 26.58
N TYR A 20 -14.56 4.52 27.56
CA TYR A 20 -14.30 3.08 27.47
C TYR A 20 -15.02 2.30 28.55
N THR A 21 -15.02 1.00 28.42
CA THR A 21 -15.47 0.04 29.44
C THR A 21 -14.29 -0.77 29.96
N ASP A 22 -14.50 -1.53 31.01
CA ASP A 22 -13.55 -2.47 31.60
C ASP A 22 -13.12 -3.63 30.66
N ARG A 23 -13.47 -3.55 29.37
CA ARG A 23 -13.11 -4.54 28.37
C ARG A 23 -12.11 -4.03 27.33
N ALA A 24 -11.78 -2.76 27.35
CA ALA A 24 -10.85 -2.15 26.40
C ALA A 24 -9.84 -1.27 27.14
N LEU A 25 -8.61 -1.26 26.66
CA LEU A 25 -7.57 -0.40 27.20
C LEU A 25 -7.93 1.07 26.98
N ASN A 26 -7.91 1.87 28.04
CA ASN A 26 -8.23 3.28 27.97
C ASN A 26 -7.12 4.06 27.24
N HIS A 27 -7.50 5.02 26.39
CA HIS A 27 -6.56 5.89 25.68
C HIS A 27 -5.69 6.76 26.62
N MET A 28 -6.12 6.97 27.86
CA MET A 28 -5.37 7.72 28.89
C MET A 28 -4.34 6.86 29.62
N SER A 29 -4.42 5.53 29.51
CA SER A 29 -3.53 4.63 30.26
C SER A 29 -2.08 4.82 29.82
N ARG A 30 -1.15 4.69 30.78
CA ARG A 30 0.30 4.77 30.48
C ARG A 30 0.73 3.70 29.49
N SER A 31 0.13 2.52 29.57
CA SER A 31 0.38 1.43 28.63
C SER A 31 0.01 1.86 27.21
N PHE A 32 -1.15 2.49 27.00
CA PHE A 32 -1.57 2.93 25.68
C PHE A 32 -0.75 4.14 25.18
N GLN A 33 -0.32 5.03 26.08
CA GLN A 33 0.64 6.09 25.71
C GLN A 33 1.92 5.47 25.14
N GLY A 34 2.44 4.40 25.75
CA GLY A 34 3.57 3.63 25.23
C GLY A 34 3.27 3.01 23.86
N VAL A 35 2.05 2.48 23.64
CA VAL A 35 1.64 1.95 22.34
C VAL A 35 1.74 3.01 21.23
N MET A 36 1.20 4.20 21.48
CA MET A 36 1.19 5.29 20.49
C MET A 36 2.61 5.80 20.19
N THR A 37 3.42 5.93 21.23
CA THR A 37 4.83 6.37 21.10
C THR A 37 5.67 5.34 20.33
N ASP A 38 5.51 4.05 20.64
CA ASP A 38 6.18 2.96 19.93
C ASP A 38 5.81 2.95 18.43
N ILE A 39 4.50 3.02 18.10
CA ILE A 39 4.06 3.06 16.71
C ILE A 39 4.66 4.26 15.97
N SER A 40 4.61 5.44 16.58
CA SER A 40 5.20 6.64 15.99
C SER A 40 6.69 6.48 15.72
N SER A 41 7.44 5.99 16.72
CA SER A 41 8.88 5.78 16.61
C SER A 41 9.24 4.82 15.49
N ILE A 42 8.57 3.68 15.42
CA ILE A 42 8.81 2.65 14.39
C ILE A 42 8.48 3.19 12.98
N LEU A 43 7.37 3.93 12.83
CA LEU A 43 7.02 4.52 11.54
C LEU A 43 8.03 5.58 11.10
N LYS A 44 8.48 6.44 12.01
CA LYS A 44 9.51 7.45 11.74
C LYS A 44 10.84 6.80 11.35
N GLU A 45 11.21 5.71 12.02
CA GLU A 45 12.43 4.95 11.72
C GLU A 45 12.38 4.34 10.33
N VAL A 46 11.36 3.53 10.03
CA VAL A 46 11.34 2.72 8.81
C VAL A 46 11.12 3.54 7.54
N TYR A 47 10.40 4.66 7.62
CA TYR A 47 10.14 5.54 6.48
C TYR A 47 11.02 6.79 6.45
N HIS A 48 11.89 6.99 7.42
CA HIS A 48 12.66 8.24 7.64
C HIS A 48 11.75 9.48 7.61
N ALA A 49 10.60 9.37 8.30
CA ALA A 49 9.60 10.43 8.36
C ALA A 49 9.88 11.42 9.50
N HIS A 50 9.48 12.67 9.31
CA HIS A 50 9.53 13.69 10.36
C HIS A 50 8.41 13.48 11.39
N SER A 51 7.18 13.22 10.91
CA SER A 51 6.01 13.00 11.77
C SER A 51 5.23 11.77 11.33
N ALA A 52 4.55 11.12 12.27
CA ALA A 52 3.63 10.02 12.02
C ALA A 52 2.25 10.34 12.60
N VAL A 53 1.20 10.02 11.87
CA VAL A 53 -0.20 10.30 12.23
C VAL A 53 -1.00 9.03 12.06
N LEU A 54 -1.80 8.67 13.06
CA LEU A 54 -2.79 7.59 12.97
C LEU A 54 -4.18 8.17 12.78
N VAL A 55 -4.87 7.76 11.71
CA VAL A 55 -6.27 8.10 11.46
C VAL A 55 -7.10 6.83 11.65
N PRO A 56 -8.01 6.75 12.63
CA PRO A 56 -8.85 5.57 12.85
C PRO A 56 -9.67 5.19 11.62
N GLY A 57 -9.80 3.88 11.36
CA GLY A 57 -10.53 3.35 10.22
C GLY A 57 -9.67 2.45 9.32
N SER A 58 -9.35 2.88 8.13
CA SER A 58 -8.55 2.12 7.17
C SER A 58 -7.64 3.02 6.34
N GLY A 59 -6.78 2.43 5.50
CA GLY A 59 -5.96 3.21 4.56
C GLY A 59 -6.79 4.18 3.70
N THR A 60 -8.01 3.82 3.32
CA THR A 60 -8.91 4.69 2.57
C THR A 60 -9.26 5.99 3.31
N TYR A 61 -9.43 5.90 4.64
CA TYR A 61 -9.64 7.10 5.48
C TYR A 61 -8.41 8.01 5.47
N GLY A 62 -7.20 7.42 5.41
CA GLY A 62 -5.96 8.19 5.24
C GLY A 62 -5.87 8.91 3.90
N LEU A 63 -6.26 8.25 2.80
CA LEU A 63 -6.34 8.89 1.49
C LEU A 63 -7.28 10.10 1.53
N GLU A 64 -8.48 9.92 2.07
CA GLU A 64 -9.47 10.99 2.18
C GLU A 64 -9.01 12.11 3.14
N SER A 65 -8.40 11.77 4.27
CA SER A 65 -7.83 12.74 5.22
C SER A 65 -6.80 13.64 4.56
N VAL A 66 -5.86 13.05 3.80
CA VAL A 66 -4.81 13.79 3.09
C VAL A 66 -5.41 14.67 2.00
N ALA A 67 -6.36 14.15 1.21
CA ALA A 67 -7.03 14.92 0.18
C ALA A 67 -7.77 16.14 0.77
N ARG A 68 -8.60 15.93 1.80
CA ARG A 68 -9.36 17.00 2.46
C ARG A 68 -8.48 18.05 3.14
N GLN A 69 -7.35 17.62 3.68
CA GLN A 69 -6.42 18.51 4.37
C GLN A 69 -5.63 19.39 3.40
N PHE A 70 -5.09 18.81 2.34
CA PHE A 70 -4.10 19.50 1.51
C PHE A 70 -4.62 19.93 0.14
N ALA A 71 -5.66 19.27 -0.43
CA ALA A 71 -6.07 19.49 -1.82
C ALA A 71 -7.29 20.41 -1.98
N ALA A 72 -7.95 20.81 -0.90
CA ALA A 72 -9.17 21.60 -0.96
C ALA A 72 -8.99 22.88 -1.78
N GLY A 73 -9.81 23.05 -2.83
CA GLY A 73 -9.83 24.24 -3.68
C GLY A 73 -8.59 24.43 -4.58
N LYS A 74 -7.70 23.44 -4.67
CA LYS A 74 -6.45 23.55 -5.43
C LYS A 74 -6.51 22.77 -6.76
N HIS A 75 -5.58 23.06 -7.67
CA HIS A 75 -5.29 22.18 -8.80
C HIS A 75 -4.34 21.08 -8.36
N VAL A 76 -4.65 19.81 -8.69
CA VAL A 76 -3.86 18.63 -8.32
C VAL A 76 -3.64 17.71 -9.51
N MET A 77 -2.66 16.79 -9.40
CA MET A 77 -2.38 15.81 -10.44
C MET A 77 -2.35 14.40 -9.83
N VAL A 78 -2.84 13.41 -10.59
CA VAL A 78 -2.84 12.00 -10.20
C VAL A 78 -2.07 11.18 -11.23
N ILE A 79 -1.07 10.43 -10.78
CA ILE A 79 -0.46 9.35 -11.56
C ILE A 79 -1.32 8.11 -11.31
N ARG A 80 -2.04 7.66 -12.36
CA ARG A 80 -2.97 6.53 -12.29
C ARG A 80 -2.36 5.31 -12.95
N ASN A 81 -2.03 4.31 -12.15
CA ASN A 81 -1.51 3.04 -12.64
C ASN A 81 -2.58 1.91 -12.63
N GLY A 82 -3.77 2.22 -12.13
CA GLY A 82 -4.88 1.29 -12.09
C GLY A 82 -6.01 1.70 -11.14
N TRP A 83 -6.84 0.71 -10.78
CA TRP A 83 -8.08 0.87 -10.01
C TRP A 83 -7.89 1.54 -8.64
N PHE A 84 -6.78 1.25 -7.95
CA PHE A 84 -6.59 1.79 -6.60
C PHE A 84 -6.07 3.23 -6.63
N SER A 85 -5.31 3.61 -7.64
CA SER A 85 -4.97 5.02 -7.89
C SER A 85 -6.11 5.82 -8.54
N TYR A 86 -7.07 5.16 -9.21
CA TYR A 86 -8.34 5.79 -9.63
C TYR A 86 -9.15 6.27 -8.43
N ARG A 87 -9.02 5.62 -7.27
CA ARG A 87 -9.72 6.01 -6.03
C ARG A 87 -9.46 7.48 -5.65
N TRP A 88 -8.32 8.04 -5.95
CA TRP A 88 -8.05 9.45 -5.70
C TRP A 88 -9.08 10.36 -6.37
N THR A 89 -9.35 10.15 -7.67
CA THR A 89 -10.36 10.95 -8.38
C THR A 89 -11.77 10.68 -7.87
N GLN A 90 -12.10 9.45 -7.47
CA GLN A 90 -13.39 9.15 -6.83
C GLN A 90 -13.57 9.94 -5.50
N ILE A 91 -12.54 9.99 -4.67
CA ILE A 91 -12.55 10.80 -3.42
C ILE A 91 -12.70 12.28 -3.75
N PHE A 92 -11.99 12.77 -4.76
CA PHE A 92 -12.04 14.16 -5.17
C PHE A 92 -13.43 14.55 -5.66
N ASP A 93 -14.03 13.76 -6.53
CA ASP A 93 -15.34 14.02 -7.13
C ASP A 93 -16.46 13.95 -6.09
N MET A 94 -16.46 12.88 -5.25
CA MET A 94 -17.47 12.72 -4.19
C MET A 94 -17.42 13.81 -3.13
N GLY A 95 -16.23 14.28 -2.81
CA GLY A 95 -16.02 15.34 -1.81
C GLY A 95 -15.97 16.74 -2.37
N SER A 96 -16.00 16.92 -3.69
CA SER A 96 -15.73 18.22 -4.38
C SER A 96 -14.49 18.90 -3.80
N ILE A 97 -13.38 18.12 -3.63
CA ILE A 97 -12.24 18.54 -2.82
C ILE A 97 -11.32 19.49 -3.58
N PRO A 98 -10.65 19.08 -4.69
CA PRO A 98 -9.84 20.01 -5.47
C PRO A 98 -10.71 20.86 -6.41
N ALA A 99 -10.22 22.01 -6.80
CA ALA A 99 -10.87 22.83 -7.82
C ALA A 99 -10.80 22.14 -9.20
N THR A 100 -9.65 21.56 -9.52
CA THR A 100 -9.42 20.81 -10.77
C THR A 100 -8.38 19.71 -10.55
N HIS A 101 -8.41 18.69 -11.40
CA HIS A 101 -7.37 17.66 -11.40
C HIS A 101 -7.00 17.20 -12.81
N THR A 102 -5.73 16.82 -12.99
CA THR A 102 -5.20 16.16 -14.20
C THR A 102 -4.81 14.74 -13.86
N VAL A 103 -5.03 13.81 -14.80
CA VAL A 103 -4.69 12.40 -14.62
C VAL A 103 -3.71 11.93 -15.69
N LEU A 104 -2.57 11.41 -15.25
CA LEU A 104 -1.58 10.75 -16.10
C LEU A 104 -1.72 9.24 -15.94
N LYS A 105 -2.20 8.56 -16.99
CA LYS A 105 -2.55 7.15 -16.97
C LYS A 105 -1.37 6.25 -17.37
N ALA A 106 -1.27 5.08 -16.73
CA ALA A 106 -0.48 3.98 -17.26
C ALA A 106 -0.98 3.57 -18.63
N ARG A 107 -0.09 2.97 -19.43
CA ARG A 107 -0.42 2.52 -20.79
C ARG A 107 0.28 1.21 -21.13
N LYS A 108 -0.24 0.51 -22.13
CA LYS A 108 0.40 -0.66 -22.70
C LYS A 108 1.76 -0.30 -23.31
N THR A 109 2.73 -1.19 -23.16
CA THR A 109 4.09 -1.02 -23.73
C THR A 109 4.15 -1.28 -25.23
N ALA A 110 3.15 -1.98 -25.79
CA ALA A 110 2.98 -2.26 -27.21
C ALA A 110 1.52 -2.59 -27.51
N PRO A 111 1.08 -2.64 -28.78
CA PRO A 111 -0.22 -3.18 -29.16
C PRO A 111 -0.33 -4.66 -28.78
N GLY A 112 -1.55 -5.12 -28.43
CA GLY A 112 -1.83 -6.52 -28.14
C GLY A 112 -2.77 -6.71 -26.93
N ALA A 113 -3.41 -7.89 -26.82
CA ALA A 113 -4.39 -8.17 -25.78
C ALA A 113 -3.74 -8.31 -24.39
N GLN A 114 -2.68 -9.11 -24.28
CA GLN A 114 -1.99 -9.41 -23.02
C GLN A 114 -0.63 -8.67 -22.92
N THR A 115 -0.57 -7.45 -23.46
CA THR A 115 0.64 -6.62 -23.40
C THR A 115 0.81 -6.04 -21.99
N PRO A 116 2.03 -6.02 -21.45
CA PRO A 116 2.30 -5.40 -20.15
C PRO A 116 2.02 -3.89 -20.14
N TRP A 117 1.71 -3.39 -18.95
CA TRP A 117 1.46 -1.97 -18.68
C TRP A 117 2.64 -1.35 -17.93
N ALA A 118 2.93 -0.10 -18.29
CA ALA A 118 3.91 0.73 -17.59
C ALA A 118 3.27 2.04 -17.14
N PRO A 119 3.79 2.68 -16.08
CA PRO A 119 3.39 4.05 -15.72
C PRO A 119 3.58 5.02 -16.86
N ALA A 120 2.95 6.19 -16.79
CA ALA A 120 3.27 7.29 -17.68
C ALA A 120 4.80 7.54 -17.70
N PRO A 121 5.44 7.77 -18.87
CA PRO A 121 6.87 8.03 -18.93
C PRO A 121 7.27 9.21 -18.04
N ILE A 122 8.36 9.06 -17.29
CA ILE A 122 8.77 10.08 -16.32
C ILE A 122 8.98 11.46 -16.94
N ALA A 123 9.52 11.55 -18.15
CA ALA A 123 9.71 12.81 -18.85
C ALA A 123 8.38 13.53 -19.14
N GLU A 124 7.31 12.76 -19.46
CA GLU A 124 5.96 13.31 -19.64
C GLU A 124 5.37 13.82 -18.33
N VAL A 125 5.56 13.06 -17.24
CA VAL A 125 5.13 13.48 -15.90
C VAL A 125 5.82 14.77 -15.48
N GLN A 126 7.12 14.86 -15.65
CA GLN A 126 7.89 16.07 -15.33
C GLN A 126 7.45 17.28 -16.18
N ALA A 127 7.23 17.08 -17.48
CA ALA A 127 6.75 18.13 -18.37
C ALA A 127 5.34 18.62 -17.97
N ALA A 128 4.44 17.69 -17.61
CA ALA A 128 3.09 18.04 -17.16
C ALA A 128 3.14 18.84 -15.84
N ILE A 129 3.93 18.39 -14.86
CA ILE A 129 4.13 19.10 -13.58
C ILE A 129 4.68 20.51 -13.81
N ALA A 130 5.70 20.66 -14.64
CA ALA A 130 6.29 21.95 -14.94
C ALA A 130 5.30 22.91 -15.63
N LYS A 131 4.46 22.40 -16.50
CA LYS A 131 3.43 23.16 -17.24
C LYS A 131 2.26 23.57 -16.34
N GLU A 132 1.72 22.63 -15.60
CA GLU A 132 0.45 22.82 -14.87
C GLU A 132 0.64 23.30 -13.44
N LYS A 133 1.84 23.14 -12.88
CA LYS A 133 2.23 23.55 -11.52
C LYS A 133 1.21 23.11 -10.45
N PRO A 134 0.89 21.81 -10.35
CA PRO A 134 -0.08 21.33 -9.39
C PRO A 134 0.38 21.60 -7.95
N ALA A 135 -0.55 21.91 -7.07
CA ALA A 135 -0.27 22.06 -5.65
C ALA A 135 0.10 20.72 -4.99
N LEU A 136 -0.47 19.63 -5.49
CA LEU A 136 -0.13 18.27 -5.07
C LEU A 136 -0.09 17.33 -6.28
N VAL A 137 0.82 16.35 -6.19
CA VAL A 137 0.82 15.17 -7.08
C VAL A 137 0.59 13.94 -6.22
N PHE A 138 -0.37 13.11 -6.62
CA PHE A 138 -0.73 11.86 -5.96
C PHE A 138 -0.30 10.67 -6.82
N ALA A 139 0.33 9.66 -6.23
CA ALA A 139 0.74 8.46 -6.93
C ALA A 139 0.57 7.21 -6.06
N PRO A 140 0.30 6.03 -6.62
CA PRO A 140 0.45 4.77 -5.92
C PRO A 140 1.92 4.35 -5.96
N HIS A 141 2.50 3.94 -4.83
CA HIS A 141 3.78 3.24 -4.87
C HIS A 141 3.62 1.86 -5.50
N VAL A 142 2.64 1.09 -5.02
CA VAL A 142 2.24 -0.19 -5.61
C VAL A 142 0.77 -0.16 -5.99
N GLU A 143 0.51 -0.35 -7.26
CA GLU A 143 -0.84 -0.50 -7.82
C GLU A 143 -1.26 -1.98 -7.82
N THR A 144 -2.21 -2.35 -6.98
CA THR A 144 -2.61 -3.75 -6.82
C THR A 144 -3.47 -4.31 -7.96
N SER A 145 -4.05 -3.48 -8.80
CA SER A 145 -4.82 -3.93 -9.97
C SER A 145 -3.93 -4.34 -11.15
N ALA A 146 -2.70 -3.81 -11.21
CA ALA A 146 -1.74 -4.07 -12.27
C ALA A 146 -0.46 -4.77 -11.81
N GLY A 147 -0.19 -4.81 -10.49
CA GLY A 147 1.08 -5.30 -9.95
C GLY A 147 2.28 -4.38 -10.29
N ILE A 148 2.00 -3.11 -10.53
CA ILE A 148 3.00 -2.08 -10.86
C ILE A 148 3.56 -1.48 -9.58
N ILE A 149 4.88 -1.34 -9.50
CA ILE A 149 5.58 -0.54 -8.50
C ILE A 149 6.31 0.63 -9.17
N LEU A 150 6.28 1.80 -8.56
CA LEU A 150 7.13 2.93 -8.98
C LEU A 150 8.50 2.80 -8.32
N PRO A 151 9.59 2.63 -9.08
CA PRO A 151 10.94 2.53 -8.51
C PRO A 151 11.40 3.87 -7.91
N ASN A 152 12.38 3.80 -7.00
CA ASN A 152 12.87 4.98 -6.27
C ASN A 152 13.33 6.12 -7.19
N ASP A 153 13.93 5.81 -8.34
CA ASP A 153 14.37 6.83 -9.28
C ASP A 153 13.19 7.57 -9.91
N TYR A 154 12.10 6.84 -10.20
CA TYR A 154 10.86 7.45 -10.66
C TYR A 154 10.25 8.35 -9.57
N LEU A 155 10.18 7.86 -8.33
CA LEU A 155 9.68 8.63 -7.18
C LEU A 155 10.49 9.93 -6.99
N ARG A 156 11.81 9.83 -7.03
CA ARG A 156 12.72 10.97 -6.88
C ARG A 156 12.51 12.00 -7.99
N ALA A 157 12.40 11.55 -9.23
CA ALA A 157 12.19 12.44 -10.36
C ALA A 157 10.83 13.18 -10.29
N VAL A 158 9.76 12.51 -9.79
CA VAL A 158 8.47 13.17 -9.50
C VAL A 158 8.62 14.17 -8.38
N ALA A 159 9.25 13.79 -7.26
CA ALA A 159 9.44 14.65 -6.10
C ALA A 159 10.21 15.93 -6.44
N ASP A 160 11.27 15.81 -7.23
CA ASP A 160 12.08 16.95 -7.67
C ASP A 160 11.27 17.91 -8.55
N ALA A 161 10.50 17.38 -9.50
CA ALA A 161 9.63 18.18 -10.35
C ALA A 161 8.53 18.91 -9.54
N VAL A 162 7.91 18.21 -8.59
CA VAL A 162 6.86 18.76 -7.71
C VAL A 162 7.45 19.86 -6.81
N ARG A 163 8.62 19.62 -6.24
CA ARG A 163 9.33 20.59 -5.40
C ARG A 163 9.70 21.85 -6.17
N ALA A 164 10.13 21.72 -7.42
CA ALA A 164 10.49 22.85 -8.30
C ALA A 164 9.31 23.81 -8.54
N VAL A 165 8.07 23.33 -8.46
CA VAL A 165 6.87 24.17 -8.61
C VAL A 165 6.21 24.53 -7.26
N GLY A 166 6.84 24.18 -6.13
CA GLY A 166 6.35 24.49 -4.78
C GLY A 166 5.25 23.56 -4.27
N GLY A 167 4.94 22.45 -4.98
CA GLY A 167 3.95 21.47 -4.61
C GLY A 167 4.40 20.45 -3.56
N LEU A 168 3.48 19.55 -3.14
CA LEU A 168 3.75 18.41 -2.27
C LEU A 168 3.52 17.10 -3.04
N PHE A 169 4.41 16.12 -2.82
CA PHE A 169 4.28 14.78 -3.39
C PHE A 169 3.67 13.82 -2.38
N VAL A 170 2.50 13.24 -2.72
CA VAL A 170 1.73 12.29 -1.92
C VAL A 170 1.86 10.90 -2.51
N LEU A 171 2.31 9.94 -1.71
CA LEU A 171 2.54 8.57 -2.13
C LEU A 171 1.66 7.59 -1.33
N ASP A 172 0.81 6.84 -2.03
CA ASP A 172 0.04 5.74 -1.47
C ASP A 172 0.89 4.47 -1.39
N CYS A 173 1.34 4.14 -0.19
CA CYS A 173 2.12 2.95 0.13
C CYS A 173 1.28 1.86 0.82
N ILE A 174 -0.06 1.92 0.77
CA ILE A 174 -0.93 0.92 1.42
C ILE A 174 -0.60 -0.50 0.95
N ALA A 175 -0.30 -0.68 -0.33
CA ALA A 175 -0.01 -1.98 -0.92
C ALA A 175 1.49 -2.26 -1.14
N SER A 176 2.37 -1.46 -0.56
CA SER A 176 3.82 -1.60 -0.75
C SER A 176 4.40 -2.86 -0.10
N GLY A 177 3.70 -3.47 0.86
CA GLY A 177 4.25 -4.58 1.61
C GLY A 177 5.46 -4.13 2.45
N ALA A 178 6.54 -4.91 2.41
CA ALA A 178 7.82 -4.57 3.05
C ALA A 178 8.76 -3.77 2.13
N MET A 179 8.25 -3.19 1.04
CA MET A 179 9.01 -2.26 0.20
C MET A 179 9.00 -0.87 0.84
N TRP A 180 9.78 -0.74 1.92
CA TRP A 180 9.86 0.50 2.70
C TRP A 180 10.42 1.63 1.85
N VAL A 181 9.69 2.75 1.76
CA VAL A 181 10.10 3.94 1.02
C VAL A 181 10.80 4.89 1.99
N ASP A 182 12.07 5.17 1.74
CA ASP A 182 12.79 6.22 2.42
C ASP A 182 12.30 7.59 1.92
N MET A 183 11.54 8.31 2.75
CA MET A 183 10.96 9.61 2.39
C MET A 183 12.04 10.69 2.16
N GLN A 184 13.14 10.65 2.90
CA GLN A 184 14.25 11.62 2.73
C GLN A 184 14.98 11.37 1.42
N ALA A 185 15.32 10.11 1.12
CA ALA A 185 16.04 9.75 -0.10
C ALA A 185 15.20 9.90 -1.38
N THR A 186 13.88 9.72 -1.30
CA THR A 186 12.96 9.82 -2.45
C THR A 186 12.31 11.18 -2.60
N GLY A 187 12.34 12.02 -1.57
CA GLY A 187 11.72 13.34 -1.57
C GLY A 187 10.19 13.33 -1.43
N VAL A 188 9.59 12.21 -1.03
CA VAL A 188 8.15 12.09 -0.77
C VAL A 188 7.77 12.97 0.42
N ASP A 189 6.71 13.78 0.29
CA ASP A 189 6.26 14.68 1.35
C ASP A 189 5.21 14.07 2.26
N VAL A 190 4.28 13.29 1.70
CA VAL A 190 3.22 12.59 2.44
C VAL A 190 3.19 11.14 1.99
N LEU A 191 3.34 10.20 2.91
CA LEU A 191 3.27 8.78 2.65
C LEU A 191 2.12 8.16 3.45
N ILE A 192 1.31 7.33 2.81
CA ILE A 192 0.15 6.69 3.45
C ILE A 192 0.34 5.18 3.43
N SER A 193 0.20 4.54 4.58
CA SER A 193 0.27 3.10 4.76
C SER A 193 -0.92 2.57 5.56
N ALA A 194 -1.05 1.25 5.68
CA ALA A 194 -2.12 0.62 6.45
C ALA A 194 -1.66 -0.72 7.04
N PRO A 195 -2.26 -1.17 8.17
CA PRO A 195 -1.79 -2.32 8.93
C PRO A 195 -1.89 -3.67 8.22
N GLN A 196 -2.94 -3.91 7.44
CA GLN A 196 -3.33 -5.24 6.96
C GLN A 196 -2.54 -5.77 5.76
N LYS A 197 -1.52 -5.06 5.31
CA LYS A 197 -0.65 -5.42 4.19
C LYS A 197 0.78 -5.66 4.67
N GLY A 198 1.66 -4.69 4.49
CA GLY A 198 3.07 -4.80 4.86
C GLY A 198 3.33 -5.04 6.34
N TRP A 199 2.45 -4.58 7.20
CA TRP A 199 2.61 -4.74 8.65
C TRP A 199 2.01 -6.02 9.23
N SER A 200 1.36 -6.86 8.42
CA SER A 200 0.81 -8.17 8.84
C SER A 200 -0.18 -8.12 10.00
N SER A 201 -0.83 -6.97 10.23
CA SER A 201 -1.79 -6.76 11.32
C SER A 201 -3.22 -6.62 10.81
N SER A 202 -4.19 -6.54 11.73
CA SER A 202 -5.59 -6.27 11.40
C SER A 202 -5.79 -4.81 10.97
N PRO A 203 -6.71 -4.51 10.05
CA PRO A 203 -7.03 -3.14 9.70
C PRO A 203 -7.68 -2.42 10.88
N CYS A 204 -7.16 -1.24 11.24
CA CYS A 204 -7.72 -0.43 12.33
C CYS A 204 -7.49 1.08 12.14
N CYS A 205 -6.56 1.45 11.28
CA CYS A 205 -6.22 2.85 11.02
C CYS A 205 -5.58 3.03 9.64
N ALA A 206 -5.46 4.27 9.22
CA ALA A 206 -4.41 4.69 8.29
C ALA A 206 -3.20 5.19 9.07
N MET A 207 -2.02 4.97 8.53
CA MET A 207 -0.76 5.52 9.01
C MET A 207 -0.29 6.54 7.98
N VAL A 208 -0.21 7.82 8.37
CA VAL A 208 0.19 8.91 7.48
C VAL A 208 1.50 9.50 8.00
N MET A 209 2.55 9.37 7.21
CA MET A 209 3.86 9.93 7.50
C MET A 209 4.04 11.25 6.76
N LEU A 210 4.61 12.24 7.43
CA LEU A 210 4.84 13.57 6.87
C LEU A 210 6.34 13.88 6.86
N SER A 211 6.82 14.49 5.76
CA SER A 211 8.10 15.18 5.72
C SER A 211 8.04 16.44 6.57
N GLU A 212 9.18 17.05 6.86
CA GLU A 212 9.25 18.36 7.54
C GLU A 212 8.44 19.43 6.78
N ARG A 213 8.51 19.43 5.43
CA ARG A 213 7.74 20.34 4.58
C ARG A 213 6.23 20.14 4.72
N ALA A 214 5.77 18.89 4.68
CA ALA A 214 4.34 18.59 4.82
C ALA A 214 3.85 18.89 6.24
N ARG A 215 4.68 18.64 7.29
CA ARG A 215 4.37 18.98 8.66
C ARG A 215 4.23 20.51 8.83
N ALA A 216 5.12 21.30 8.24
CA ALA A 216 5.02 22.76 8.28
C ALA A 216 3.80 23.26 7.50
N ALA A 217 3.52 22.67 6.32
CA ALA A 217 2.42 23.08 5.47
C ALA A 217 1.03 22.84 6.11
N ILE A 218 0.88 21.80 6.96
CA ILE A 218 -0.42 21.43 7.54
C ILE A 218 -0.98 22.54 8.44
N ASP A 219 -0.14 23.34 9.06
CA ASP A 219 -0.56 24.40 9.98
C ASP A 219 -1.40 25.49 9.29
N GLY A 220 -1.12 25.74 8.01
CA GLY A 220 -1.88 26.68 7.16
C GLY A 220 -3.12 26.10 6.50
N THR A 221 -3.54 24.86 6.85
CA THR A 221 -4.65 24.15 6.20
C THR A 221 -5.82 23.91 7.17
N THR A 222 -6.99 23.65 6.60
CA THR A 222 -8.19 23.21 7.33
C THR A 222 -8.80 22.03 6.60
N SER A 223 -9.28 21.02 7.36
CA SER A 223 -10.01 19.89 6.82
C SER A 223 -11.50 20.20 6.67
N SER A 224 -12.13 19.66 5.64
CA SER A 224 -13.59 19.68 5.47
C SER A 224 -14.29 18.49 6.16
N SER A 225 -13.57 17.70 6.97
CA SER A 225 -14.11 16.58 7.72
C SER A 225 -13.68 16.66 9.17
N PHE A 226 -14.60 16.41 10.10
CA PHE A 226 -14.27 16.32 11.51
C PHE A 226 -13.45 15.06 11.82
N SER A 227 -13.95 13.88 11.46
CA SER A 227 -13.31 12.59 11.80
C SER A 227 -12.02 12.31 11.01
N CYS A 228 -11.90 12.89 9.81
CA CYS A 228 -10.72 12.78 8.96
C CYS A 228 -9.84 14.04 9.00
N ASP A 229 -9.90 14.86 10.05
CA ASP A 229 -9.02 16.02 10.22
C ASP A 229 -7.61 15.56 10.58
N LEU A 230 -6.74 15.49 9.56
CA LEU A 230 -5.37 15.04 9.71
C LEU A 230 -4.56 15.91 10.68
N LYS A 231 -4.81 17.21 10.70
CA LYS A 231 -4.16 18.15 11.63
C LYS A 231 -4.52 17.86 13.08
N LYS A 232 -5.80 17.50 13.34
CA LYS A 232 -6.23 17.09 14.68
C LYS A 232 -5.58 15.78 15.11
N TRP A 233 -5.54 14.79 14.24
CA TRP A 233 -4.87 13.52 14.52
C TRP A 233 -3.35 13.69 14.71
N LEU A 234 -2.70 14.61 13.98
CA LEU A 234 -1.31 14.97 14.21
C LEU A 234 -1.10 15.55 15.62
N GLN A 235 -1.96 16.46 16.07
CA GLN A 235 -1.92 17.04 17.43
C GLN A 235 -2.07 15.96 18.50
N ILE A 236 -2.94 14.95 18.27
CA ILE A 236 -3.07 13.79 19.15
C ILE A 236 -1.74 13.03 19.25
N MET A 237 -1.13 12.70 18.11
CA MET A 237 0.16 11.98 18.09
C MET A 237 1.27 12.77 18.77
N GLU A 238 1.42 14.06 18.48
CA GLU A 238 2.41 14.92 19.13
C GLU A 238 2.20 15.05 20.65
N THR A 239 0.95 14.92 21.11
CA THR A 239 0.65 14.89 22.56
C THR A 239 1.14 13.61 23.19
N TYR A 240 0.91 12.45 22.57
CA TYR A 240 1.44 11.17 23.04
C TYR A 240 2.97 11.15 23.04
N GLU A 241 3.60 11.68 22.00
CA GLU A 241 5.07 11.76 21.90
C GLU A 241 5.71 12.61 23.03
N LYS A 242 4.94 13.56 23.56
CA LYS A 242 5.36 14.42 24.69
C LYS A 242 5.01 13.80 26.06
N GLY A 243 4.57 12.54 26.10
CA GLY A 243 4.23 11.83 27.34
C GLY A 243 2.86 12.20 27.93
N GLY A 244 1.97 12.75 27.12
CA GLY A 244 0.59 13.03 27.48
C GLY A 244 -0.42 12.12 26.76
N HIS A 245 -1.68 12.50 26.85
CA HIS A 245 -2.78 11.92 26.06
C HIS A 245 -3.75 13.03 25.65
N ALA A 246 -4.48 12.81 24.55
CA ALA A 246 -5.52 13.74 24.12
C ALA A 246 -6.63 12.97 23.39
N TYR A 247 -7.80 13.59 23.29
CA TYR A 247 -8.99 13.02 22.67
C TYR A 247 -9.51 13.92 21.56
N HIS A 248 -9.82 13.32 20.41
CA HIS A 248 -10.54 13.96 19.31
C HIS A 248 -11.76 13.13 18.91
N ALA A 249 -11.55 11.84 18.69
CA ALA A 249 -12.57 10.82 18.52
C ALA A 249 -12.03 9.50 19.11
N THR A 250 -12.92 8.53 19.34
CA THR A 250 -12.55 7.26 19.97
C THR A 250 -11.54 6.48 19.12
N LEU A 251 -10.43 6.08 19.74
CA LEU A 251 -9.37 5.26 19.14
C LEU A 251 -9.68 3.77 19.31
N PRO A 252 -9.38 2.92 18.34
CA PRO A 252 -9.45 1.45 18.45
C PRO A 252 -8.23 0.90 19.24
N THR A 253 -8.19 1.14 20.54
CA THR A 253 -7.03 0.96 21.40
C THR A 253 -6.47 -0.46 21.40
N ASP A 254 -7.33 -1.49 21.46
CA ASP A 254 -6.91 -2.89 21.44
C ASP A 254 -6.29 -3.27 20.09
N ALA A 255 -6.87 -2.80 18.99
CA ALA A 255 -6.35 -3.08 17.66
C ALA A 255 -5.03 -2.33 17.39
N LEU A 256 -4.86 -1.12 17.94
CA LEU A 256 -3.60 -0.38 17.89
C LEU A 256 -2.51 -1.03 18.73
N THR A 257 -2.87 -1.58 19.91
CA THR A 257 -1.95 -2.38 20.73
C THR A 257 -1.44 -3.59 19.97
N ARG A 258 -2.35 -4.34 19.33
CA ARG A 258 -1.95 -5.46 18.48
C ARG A 258 -1.09 -5.02 17.29
N LEU A 259 -1.40 -3.90 16.67
CA LEU A 259 -0.56 -3.33 15.60
C LEU A 259 0.86 -3.07 16.09
N ARG A 260 1.00 -2.37 17.23
CA ARG A 260 2.29 -2.09 17.85
C ARG A 260 3.11 -3.38 18.06
N ASP A 261 2.47 -4.44 18.58
CA ASP A 261 3.15 -5.70 18.88
C ASP A 261 3.70 -6.37 17.61
N VAL A 262 2.90 -6.40 16.53
CA VAL A 262 3.35 -6.92 15.22
C VAL A 262 4.42 -6.02 14.59
N MET A 263 4.33 -4.71 14.77
CA MET A 263 5.39 -3.79 14.30
C MET A 263 6.72 -4.04 15.02
N LYS A 264 6.69 -4.28 16.34
CA LYS A 264 7.89 -4.67 17.11
C LYS A 264 8.44 -6.01 16.67
N GLU A 265 7.60 -6.99 16.38
CA GLU A 265 8.01 -8.28 15.83
C GLU A 265 8.76 -8.07 14.49
N THR A 266 8.20 -7.27 13.59
CA THR A 266 8.81 -6.94 12.30
C THR A 266 10.14 -6.19 12.46
N GLN A 267 10.20 -5.23 13.39
CA GLN A 267 11.42 -4.48 13.72
C GLN A 267 12.51 -5.42 14.26
N ALA A 268 12.16 -6.31 15.21
CA ALA A 268 13.09 -7.28 15.79
C ALA A 268 13.59 -8.29 14.74
N TYR A 269 12.74 -8.67 13.79
CA TYR A 269 13.14 -9.53 12.67
C TYR A 269 14.09 -8.81 11.70
N GLY A 270 13.92 -7.52 11.53
CA GLY A 270 14.76 -6.63 10.72
C GLY A 270 14.11 -6.19 9.40
N PHE A 271 13.90 -4.89 9.24
CA PHE A 271 13.25 -4.29 8.06
C PHE A 271 13.96 -4.62 6.74
N ALA A 272 15.27 -4.59 6.71
CA ALA A 272 16.04 -4.94 5.52
C ALA A 272 15.88 -6.42 5.14
N LYS A 273 15.79 -7.30 6.15
CA LYS A 273 15.61 -8.75 5.95
C LYS A 273 14.22 -9.05 5.37
N VAL A 274 13.14 -8.51 5.96
CA VAL A 274 11.79 -8.72 5.42
C VAL A 274 11.63 -8.17 4.01
N LYS A 275 12.28 -7.05 3.70
CA LYS A 275 12.31 -6.49 2.34
C LYS A 275 12.95 -7.47 1.35
N ALA A 276 14.13 -7.99 1.66
CA ALA A 276 14.84 -8.94 0.81
C ALA A 276 14.03 -10.23 0.61
N GLU A 277 13.41 -10.74 1.66
CA GLU A 277 12.55 -11.94 1.59
C GLU A 277 11.29 -11.70 0.75
N GLN A 278 10.65 -10.53 0.86
CA GLN A 278 9.54 -10.18 -0.02
C GLN A 278 9.97 -10.07 -1.48
N GLU A 279 11.11 -9.46 -1.77
CA GLU A 279 11.66 -9.39 -3.12
C GLU A 279 11.94 -10.77 -3.70
N LEU A 280 12.53 -11.66 -2.91
CA LEU A 280 12.79 -13.05 -3.31
C LEU A 280 11.49 -13.80 -3.60
N LEU A 281 10.51 -13.72 -2.69
CA LEU A 281 9.21 -14.37 -2.86
C LEU A 281 8.50 -13.86 -4.12
N GLY A 282 8.48 -12.56 -4.34
CA GLY A 282 7.89 -11.95 -5.53
C GLY A 282 8.52 -12.44 -6.83
N LYS A 283 9.84 -12.57 -6.87
CA LYS A 283 10.58 -13.14 -8.02
C LYS A 283 10.19 -14.59 -8.27
N LYS A 284 10.17 -15.44 -7.22
CA LYS A 284 9.83 -16.87 -7.33
C LYS A 284 8.39 -17.08 -7.82
N VAL A 285 7.40 -16.35 -7.24
CA VAL A 285 5.99 -16.50 -7.63
C VAL A 285 5.79 -16.01 -9.07
N ARG A 286 6.43 -14.93 -9.46
CA ARG A 286 6.33 -14.40 -10.82
C ARG A 286 6.94 -15.37 -11.84
N ALA A 287 8.10 -15.92 -11.57
CA ALA A 287 8.71 -16.95 -12.40
C ALA A 287 7.83 -18.20 -12.51
N LEU A 288 7.19 -18.64 -11.41
CA LEU A 288 6.24 -19.73 -11.42
C LEU A 288 5.06 -19.46 -12.35
N PHE A 289 4.45 -18.27 -12.29
CA PHE A 289 3.29 -17.92 -13.10
C PHE A 289 3.67 -17.74 -14.57
N GLU A 290 4.72 -17.00 -14.87
CA GLU A 290 5.20 -16.80 -16.25
C GLU A 290 5.61 -18.15 -16.89
N GLY A 291 6.25 -19.07 -16.13
CA GLY A 291 6.57 -20.41 -16.56
C GLY A 291 5.35 -21.33 -16.78
N ARG A 292 4.16 -20.93 -16.32
CA ARG A 292 2.88 -21.62 -16.53
C ARG A 292 2.00 -20.93 -17.61
N GLY A 293 2.56 -20.02 -18.40
CA GLY A 293 1.84 -19.29 -19.43
C GLY A 293 0.89 -18.22 -18.91
N LEU A 294 1.12 -17.69 -17.70
CA LEU A 294 0.35 -16.60 -17.09
C LEU A 294 1.19 -15.31 -17.13
N PRO A 295 1.15 -14.54 -18.23
CA PRO A 295 2.03 -13.37 -18.40
C PRO A 295 1.68 -12.26 -17.41
N SER A 296 2.72 -11.53 -16.97
CA SER A 296 2.59 -10.41 -16.04
C SER A 296 1.88 -9.22 -16.68
N VAL A 297 0.99 -8.57 -15.94
CA VAL A 297 0.40 -7.28 -16.33
C VAL A 297 1.42 -6.14 -16.21
N ALA A 298 2.26 -6.16 -15.17
CA ALA A 298 3.30 -5.15 -15.00
C ALA A 298 4.47 -5.35 -15.98
N ALA A 299 4.91 -4.29 -16.60
CA ALA A 299 6.08 -4.27 -17.47
C ALA A 299 7.39 -4.51 -16.71
N VAL A 300 8.43 -4.93 -17.42
CA VAL A 300 9.80 -5.05 -16.88
C VAL A 300 10.23 -3.69 -16.33
N GLY A 301 10.89 -3.70 -15.18
CA GLY A 301 11.28 -2.51 -14.43
C GLY A 301 10.21 -1.98 -13.46
N PHE A 302 8.95 -2.44 -13.59
CA PHE A 302 7.82 -1.99 -12.76
C PHE A 302 7.08 -3.13 -12.04
N LYS A 303 7.66 -4.31 -11.97
CA LYS A 303 7.04 -5.50 -11.35
C LYS A 303 7.09 -5.43 -9.83
N ALA A 304 5.94 -5.25 -9.17
CA ALA A 304 5.84 -5.19 -7.71
C ALA A 304 6.13 -6.56 -7.06
N PRO A 305 6.98 -6.66 -6.04
CA PRO A 305 7.29 -7.95 -5.40
C PRO A 305 6.18 -8.43 -4.44
N GLY A 306 5.36 -7.51 -3.89
CA GLY A 306 4.30 -7.86 -2.94
C GLY A 306 2.95 -8.19 -3.59
N VAL A 307 2.78 -7.89 -4.87
CA VAL A 307 1.54 -8.14 -5.62
C VAL A 307 1.89 -8.65 -7.02
N VAL A 308 1.45 -9.86 -7.32
CA VAL A 308 1.60 -10.44 -8.66
C VAL A 308 0.25 -10.43 -9.36
N VAL A 309 0.18 -9.77 -10.50
CA VAL A 309 -1.01 -9.69 -11.34
C VAL A 309 -0.66 -10.31 -12.69
N SER A 310 -1.44 -11.30 -13.08
CA SER A 310 -1.25 -12.01 -14.35
C SER A 310 -2.51 -11.99 -15.17
N TYR A 311 -2.33 -11.99 -16.48
CA TYR A 311 -3.41 -12.18 -17.43
C TYR A 311 -3.97 -13.60 -17.36
N THR A 312 -5.23 -13.74 -17.70
CA THR A 312 -5.90 -15.03 -17.91
C THR A 312 -6.99 -14.90 -18.96
N THR A 313 -7.31 -15.98 -19.64
CA THR A 313 -8.52 -16.09 -20.49
C THR A 313 -9.63 -16.88 -19.79
N ASP A 314 -9.33 -17.50 -18.66
CA ASP A 314 -10.23 -18.34 -17.89
C ASP A 314 -10.98 -17.50 -16.85
N SER A 315 -12.32 -17.47 -16.94
CA SER A 315 -13.17 -16.68 -16.05
C SER A 315 -13.18 -17.20 -14.61
N ASP A 316 -12.99 -18.52 -14.40
CA ASP A 316 -12.92 -19.10 -13.05
C ASP A 316 -11.56 -18.83 -12.37
N ILE A 317 -10.50 -18.66 -13.14
CA ILE A 317 -9.22 -18.14 -12.64
C ILE A 317 -9.36 -16.64 -12.34
N GLN A 318 -9.96 -15.86 -13.24
CA GLN A 318 -10.19 -14.42 -13.05
C GLN A 318 -10.96 -14.12 -11.76
N SER A 319 -12.01 -14.88 -11.48
CA SER A 319 -12.84 -14.71 -10.27
C SER A 319 -12.16 -15.25 -9.01
N GLY A 320 -11.10 -16.04 -9.14
CA GLY A 320 -10.45 -16.76 -8.04
C GLY A 320 -11.13 -18.08 -7.66
N LYS A 321 -12.23 -18.49 -8.33
CA LYS A 321 -12.98 -19.68 -8.01
C LYS A 321 -12.13 -20.94 -8.04
N LYS A 322 -11.35 -21.16 -9.13
CA LYS A 322 -10.47 -22.33 -9.24
C LYS A 322 -9.43 -22.39 -8.12
N PHE A 323 -8.90 -21.27 -7.66
CA PHE A 323 -7.99 -21.22 -6.51
C PHE A 323 -8.73 -21.54 -5.21
N LEU A 324 -9.94 -21.00 -5.03
CA LEU A 324 -10.76 -21.28 -3.84
C LEU A 324 -11.07 -22.77 -3.71
N ASP A 325 -11.40 -23.45 -4.82
CA ASP A 325 -11.64 -24.90 -4.88
C ASP A 325 -10.38 -25.71 -4.48
N GLN A 326 -9.20 -25.08 -4.49
CA GLN A 326 -7.93 -25.66 -4.02
C GLN A 326 -7.51 -25.15 -2.63
N GLY A 327 -8.39 -24.46 -1.90
CA GLY A 327 -8.13 -23.93 -0.57
C GLY A 327 -7.32 -22.64 -0.54
N LEU A 328 -7.20 -21.91 -1.65
CA LEU A 328 -6.47 -20.65 -1.75
C LEU A 328 -7.41 -19.48 -2.03
N GLN A 329 -7.41 -18.47 -1.17
CA GLN A 329 -8.08 -17.22 -1.45
C GLN A 329 -7.16 -16.30 -2.28
N THR A 330 -7.53 -16.07 -3.53
CA THR A 330 -6.91 -15.08 -4.41
C THR A 330 -7.85 -13.91 -4.65
N ALA A 331 -7.36 -12.83 -5.23
CA ALA A 331 -8.18 -11.69 -5.55
C ALA A 331 -8.58 -11.71 -7.03
N ALA A 332 -9.85 -11.48 -7.30
CA ALA A 332 -10.35 -11.30 -8.66
C ALA A 332 -9.64 -10.14 -9.37
N GLY A 333 -9.49 -10.25 -10.69
CA GLY A 333 -9.06 -9.15 -11.52
C GLY A 333 -10.07 -8.01 -11.51
N VAL A 334 -9.58 -6.79 -11.59
CA VAL A 334 -10.40 -5.57 -11.66
C VAL A 334 -9.90 -4.70 -12.82
N PRO A 335 -10.73 -3.81 -13.38
CA PRO A 335 -10.27 -2.87 -14.40
C PRO A 335 -9.17 -1.95 -13.88
N LEU A 336 -8.42 -1.33 -14.78
CA LEU A 336 -7.39 -0.37 -14.43
C LEU A 336 -7.92 1.07 -14.37
N GLN A 337 -8.95 1.39 -15.15
CA GLN A 337 -9.40 2.76 -15.42
C GLN A 337 -8.31 3.59 -16.12
N CYS A 338 -7.58 2.90 -17.04
CA CYS A 338 -6.50 3.43 -17.86
C CYS A 338 -6.77 3.20 -19.35
N ASP A 339 -8.05 3.18 -19.76
CA ASP A 339 -8.50 2.97 -21.13
C ASP A 339 -8.18 1.57 -21.68
N GLU A 340 -8.15 0.55 -20.79
CA GLU A 340 -8.05 -0.85 -21.18
C GLU A 340 -9.33 -1.31 -21.89
N GLY A 341 -9.18 -2.22 -22.86
CA GLY A 341 -10.32 -2.79 -23.57
C GLY A 341 -11.13 -3.79 -22.73
N PRO A 342 -12.31 -4.20 -23.22
CA PRO A 342 -13.22 -5.11 -22.53
C PRO A 342 -12.63 -6.51 -22.28
N ASP A 343 -11.59 -6.89 -23.03
CA ASP A 343 -10.91 -8.17 -22.92
C ASP A 343 -9.81 -8.20 -21.85
N PHE A 344 -9.67 -7.13 -21.07
CA PHE A 344 -8.72 -7.07 -19.97
C PHE A 344 -9.17 -7.98 -18.83
N LYS A 345 -8.63 -9.20 -18.81
CA LYS A 345 -8.94 -10.22 -17.79
C LYS A 345 -7.68 -10.61 -17.05
N THR A 346 -7.71 -10.48 -15.74
CA THR A 346 -6.55 -10.72 -14.86
C THR A 346 -6.99 -11.36 -13.55
N PHE A 347 -6.05 -11.90 -12.81
CA PHE A 347 -6.22 -12.27 -11.40
C PHE A 347 -5.01 -11.75 -10.60
N ARG A 348 -5.17 -11.70 -9.29
CA ARG A 348 -4.19 -11.05 -8.41
C ARG A 348 -3.84 -11.96 -7.24
N VAL A 349 -2.54 -12.05 -6.94
CA VAL A 349 -2.03 -12.75 -5.76
C VAL A 349 -1.26 -11.76 -4.88
N GLY A 350 -1.71 -11.60 -3.63
CA GLY A 350 -1.06 -10.81 -2.60
C GLY A 350 -0.07 -11.65 -1.81
N LEU A 351 1.17 -11.19 -1.75
CA LEU A 351 2.27 -11.85 -1.06
C LEU A 351 2.64 -11.10 0.24
N PHE A 352 1.61 -10.71 0.99
CA PHE A 352 1.79 -9.98 2.24
C PHE A 352 1.84 -10.90 3.44
N GLY A 353 2.60 -10.52 4.46
CA GLY A 353 2.67 -11.17 5.75
C GLY A 353 4.01 -11.86 6.02
N LEU A 354 4.52 -11.69 7.25
CA LEU A 354 5.80 -12.26 7.71
C LEU A 354 5.92 -13.76 7.44
N GLU A 355 4.84 -14.52 7.68
CA GLU A 355 4.78 -15.95 7.44
C GLU A 355 5.09 -16.35 5.99
N LYS A 356 4.57 -15.60 5.00
CA LYS A 356 4.82 -15.86 3.58
C LYS A 356 6.25 -15.53 3.19
N TRP A 357 6.77 -14.42 3.70
CA TRP A 357 8.14 -13.97 3.40
C TRP A 357 9.17 -14.92 3.99
N HIS A 358 9.02 -15.20 5.28
CA HIS A 358 9.92 -16.07 6.01
C HIS A 358 9.97 -17.52 5.47
N GLN A 359 8.84 -18.01 4.94
CA GLN A 359 8.70 -19.37 4.40
C GLN A 359 8.39 -19.34 2.89
N SER A 360 9.26 -18.66 2.12
CA SER A 360 9.06 -18.43 0.69
C SER A 360 8.87 -19.73 -0.10
N ASP A 361 9.62 -20.78 0.20
CA ASP A 361 9.54 -22.07 -0.51
C ASP A 361 8.21 -22.79 -0.25
N ARG A 362 7.71 -22.76 1.02
CA ARG A 362 6.37 -23.25 1.36
C ARG A 362 5.29 -22.49 0.58
N THR A 363 5.39 -21.17 0.57
CA THR A 363 4.40 -20.31 -0.12
C THR A 363 4.38 -20.58 -1.62
N VAL A 364 5.54 -20.70 -2.26
CA VAL A 364 5.67 -21.03 -3.68
C VAL A 364 5.16 -22.44 -3.96
N GLY A 365 5.51 -23.43 -3.11
CA GLY A 365 5.06 -24.81 -3.23
C GLY A 365 3.53 -24.96 -3.16
N GLN A 366 2.87 -24.21 -2.27
CA GLN A 366 1.41 -24.17 -2.17
C GLN A 366 0.76 -23.65 -3.45
N LEU A 367 1.30 -22.56 -4.01
CA LEU A 367 0.82 -21.99 -5.28
C LEU A 367 1.07 -22.95 -6.45
N ALA A 368 2.27 -23.55 -6.53
CA ALA A 368 2.62 -24.51 -7.58
C ALA A 368 1.68 -25.72 -7.57
N SER A 369 1.45 -26.31 -6.39
CA SER A 369 0.53 -27.44 -6.22
C SER A 369 -0.92 -27.09 -6.61
N ALA A 370 -1.38 -25.88 -6.31
CA ALA A 370 -2.70 -25.43 -6.73
C ALA A 370 -2.77 -25.28 -8.26
N LEU A 371 -1.75 -24.67 -8.88
CA LEU A 371 -1.69 -24.54 -10.34
C LEU A 371 -1.70 -25.90 -11.04
N ASP A 372 -0.97 -26.89 -10.52
CA ASP A 372 -0.97 -28.26 -11.06
C ASP A 372 -2.38 -28.88 -11.02
N ARG A 373 -3.08 -28.77 -9.88
CA ARG A 373 -4.43 -29.32 -9.71
C ARG A 373 -5.49 -28.64 -10.57
N ILE A 374 -5.32 -27.39 -10.93
CA ILE A 374 -6.24 -26.67 -11.83
C ILE A 374 -5.83 -26.80 -13.32
N GLY A 375 -4.81 -27.62 -13.61
CA GLY A 375 -4.38 -27.92 -14.98
C GLY A 375 -3.43 -26.92 -15.63
N LEU A 376 -2.89 -25.97 -14.85
CA LEU A 376 -1.87 -25.03 -15.31
C LEU A 376 -0.48 -25.62 -15.06
N VAL A 377 -0.09 -26.61 -15.83
CA VAL A 377 1.22 -27.27 -15.76
C VAL A 377 2.27 -26.51 -16.61
N ALA A 378 3.54 -26.61 -16.22
CA ALA A 378 4.62 -26.07 -17.05
C ALA A 378 4.62 -26.79 -18.42
N PRO A 379 4.89 -26.09 -19.53
CA PRO A 379 5.11 -26.77 -20.81
C PRO A 379 6.18 -27.83 -20.62
N SER A 380 5.92 -29.06 -21.07
CA SER A 380 6.95 -30.10 -21.12
C SER A 380 8.11 -29.55 -21.95
N ALA A 381 9.35 -29.66 -21.43
CA ALA A 381 10.50 -29.35 -22.23
C ALA A 381 10.43 -30.17 -23.52
N SER A 382 10.18 -29.50 -24.66
CA SER A 382 10.20 -30.14 -25.96
C SER A 382 11.59 -30.76 -26.11
N THR A 383 11.66 -32.07 -26.19
CA THR A 383 12.84 -32.78 -26.66
C THR A 383 13.13 -32.24 -28.05
N ALA A 384 14.16 -31.41 -28.15
CA ALA A 384 14.69 -31.00 -29.45
C ALA A 384 14.94 -32.30 -30.25
N PRO A 385 14.53 -32.38 -31.54
CA PRO A 385 14.84 -33.55 -32.32
C PRO A 385 16.35 -33.69 -32.38
N VAL A 386 16.86 -34.84 -31.96
CA VAL A 386 18.25 -35.26 -32.15
C VAL A 386 18.47 -35.24 -33.65
N ALA A 387 19.31 -34.32 -34.14
CA ALA A 387 19.75 -34.32 -35.51
C ALA A 387 20.49 -35.66 -35.74
N GLU A 388 19.86 -36.60 -36.49
CA GLU A 388 20.55 -37.76 -37.02
C GLU A 388 21.69 -37.27 -37.90
N SER A 389 22.91 -37.51 -37.43
CA SER A 389 24.09 -37.37 -38.25
C SER A 389 24.04 -38.45 -39.33
N VAL A 390 23.64 -38.13 -40.54
CA VAL A 390 23.84 -38.95 -41.69
C VAL A 390 25.33 -38.87 -42.06
N ALA A 391 26.06 -39.90 -41.67
CA ALA A 391 27.40 -40.16 -42.23
C ALA A 391 27.24 -40.72 -43.63
N GLY A 392 27.84 -40.01 -44.61
CA GLY A 392 27.99 -40.38 -46.01
C GLY A 392 29.18 -39.66 -46.56
#